data_81cb41762359e8dfcb55da7c67ce143f
#
_entry.id   81cb41762359e8dfcb55da7c67ce143f
#
_cell.length_a   1.000
_cell.length_b   1.000
_cell.length_c   1.000
_cell.angle_alpha   90.00
_cell.angle_beta   90.00
_cell.angle_gamma   90.00
#
_symmetry.space_group_name_H-M   'P 1'
#
loop_
_entity.id
_entity.type
_entity.pdbx_description
1 polymer ?
#
loop_
_entity_poly.entity_id
_entity_poly.type
_entity_poly.pdbx_seq_one_letter_code
_entity_poly.pdbx_strand_id
1 'polypeptide(L)'
;MTKKLSTSDLIRKIEKLTKQRIAGQEVVALDQFRDAKNKIQPTTILVIEDEETQRNSLKRILESDGYQVKLAADSAELTSVLDEDHEIHFIIMDVGLPWINGFELAQMIKEHRDLKKIPLVFLSGQATDEDLQKAREVGASDYIKKPFDIDKLKTRIKEIFAEQENKN
;
A
#
# COMPACT_ATOMS: atom_id res chain seq x y z
N MET A 1 38.88 9.20 7.29
CA MET A 1 37.67 8.90 6.48
C MET A 1 36.80 7.93 7.24
N THR A 2 35.78 8.41 7.90
CA THR A 2 34.80 7.59 8.62
C THR A 2 33.82 7.00 7.60
N LYS A 3 33.90 5.71 7.36
CA LYS A 3 32.99 4.93 6.51
C LYS A 3 31.58 5.04 7.12
N LYS A 4 30.65 5.75 6.47
CA LYS A 4 29.25 5.73 6.87
C LYS A 4 28.75 4.28 6.73
N LEU A 5 28.45 3.68 7.86
CA LEU A 5 27.78 2.37 7.91
C LEU A 5 26.43 2.47 7.20
N SER A 6 26.15 1.55 6.29
CA SER A 6 24.81 1.48 5.69
C SER A 6 23.80 1.05 6.75
N THR A 7 22.52 1.41 6.55
CA THR A 7 21.44 0.99 7.45
C THR A 7 21.40 -0.53 7.61
N SER A 8 21.73 -1.26 6.55
CA SER A 8 21.84 -2.73 6.57
C SER A 8 22.98 -3.25 7.46
N ASP A 9 24.14 -2.56 7.45
CA ASP A 9 25.28 -2.93 8.31
C ASP A 9 24.98 -2.63 9.77
N LEU A 10 24.25 -1.56 10.05
CA LEU A 10 23.80 -1.19 11.38
C LEU A 10 22.80 -2.23 11.93
N ILE A 11 21.84 -2.64 11.13
CA ILE A 11 20.86 -3.69 11.48
C ILE A 11 21.58 -5.01 11.77
N ARG A 12 22.51 -5.46 10.91
CA ARG A 12 23.33 -6.67 11.14
C ARG A 12 24.13 -6.60 12.44
N LYS A 13 24.68 -5.44 12.75
CA LYS A 13 25.48 -5.24 13.96
C LYS A 13 24.62 -5.28 15.21
N ILE A 14 23.43 -4.69 15.16
CA ILE A 14 22.41 -4.75 16.24
C ILE A 14 21.93 -6.19 16.43
N GLU A 15 21.62 -6.92 15.36
CA GLU A 15 21.23 -8.33 15.42
C GLU A 15 22.32 -9.22 16.04
N LYS A 16 23.58 -8.98 15.69
CA LYS A 16 24.72 -9.71 16.26
C LYS A 16 24.94 -9.43 17.73
N LEU A 17 24.80 -8.17 18.15
CA LEU A 17 24.90 -7.77 19.57
C LEU A 17 23.72 -8.30 20.40
N THR A 18 22.54 -8.36 19.80
CA THR A 18 21.34 -8.91 20.46
C THR A 18 21.47 -10.42 20.63
N LYS A 19 21.95 -11.16 19.64
CA LYS A 19 22.21 -12.61 19.75
C LYS A 19 23.25 -12.96 20.82
N GLN A 20 24.27 -12.12 21.01
CA GLN A 20 25.27 -12.31 22.04
C GLN A 20 24.77 -12.01 23.47
N ARG A 21 23.78 -11.12 23.62
CA ARG A 21 23.14 -10.80 24.89
C ARG A 21 22.07 -11.80 25.32
N ILE A 22 21.37 -12.44 24.37
CA ILE A 22 20.23 -13.33 24.61
C ILE A 22 20.65 -14.75 24.99
N ALA A 23 21.92 -15.12 24.86
CA ALA A 23 22.42 -16.39 25.43
C ALA A 23 22.23 -16.49 26.96
N GLY A 24 21.66 -15.49 27.62
CA GLY A 24 21.49 -15.44 29.07
C GLY A 24 20.19 -14.90 29.62
N GLN A 25 19.28 -14.24 28.87
CA GLN A 25 18.03 -13.68 29.47
C GLN A 25 16.92 -13.39 28.44
N GLU A 26 15.76 -13.98 28.70
CA GLU A 26 14.36 -13.70 28.34
C GLU A 26 13.95 -13.29 26.91
N VAL A 27 13.03 -14.11 26.41
CA VAL A 27 12.39 -14.14 25.07
C VAL A 27 11.52 -12.90 24.72
N VAL A 28 11.35 -11.96 25.64
CA VAL A 28 10.38 -10.84 25.51
C VAL A 28 10.83 -9.74 24.55
N ALA A 29 12.11 -9.65 24.22
CA ALA A 29 12.65 -8.53 23.43
C ALA A 29 12.49 -8.66 21.90
N LEU A 30 12.27 -9.86 21.38
CA LEU A 30 12.22 -10.11 19.91
C LEU A 30 10.93 -9.65 19.27
N ASP A 31 9.79 -9.77 19.95
CA ASP A 31 8.50 -9.32 19.41
C ASP A 31 8.41 -7.79 19.37
N GLN A 32 8.94 -7.10 20.37
CA GLN A 32 9.02 -5.64 20.37
C GLN A 32 9.95 -5.09 19.28
N PHE A 33 11.01 -5.82 18.91
CA PHE A 33 11.89 -5.44 17.79
C PHE A 33 11.29 -5.78 16.41
N ARG A 34 10.47 -6.83 16.31
CA ARG A 34 9.68 -7.10 15.10
C ARG A 34 8.66 -5.99 14.85
N ASP A 35 7.96 -5.55 15.87
CA ASP A 35 7.00 -4.45 15.78
C ASP A 35 7.69 -3.12 15.47
N ALA A 36 8.89 -2.86 16.00
CA ALA A 36 9.70 -1.69 15.64
C ALA A 36 10.25 -1.77 14.20
N LYS A 37 10.60 -2.96 13.70
CA LYS A 37 11.04 -3.18 12.30
C LYS A 37 9.88 -2.98 11.32
N ASN A 38 8.68 -3.43 11.67
CA ASN A 38 7.46 -3.19 10.88
C ASN A 38 7.03 -1.71 10.90
N LYS A 39 7.38 -0.94 11.96
CA LYS A 39 7.09 0.50 12.03
C LYS A 39 8.06 1.39 11.26
N ILE A 40 9.20 0.86 10.80
CA ILE A 40 10.24 1.64 10.10
C ILE A 40 10.13 1.48 8.57
N GLN A 41 9.41 0.50 8.06
CA GLN A 41 9.14 0.40 6.62
C GLN A 41 8.03 1.37 6.25
N PRO A 42 8.27 2.29 5.30
CA PRO A 42 7.22 3.20 4.87
C PRO A 42 6.07 2.40 4.26
N THR A 43 4.85 2.71 4.68
CA THR A 43 3.65 2.11 4.11
C THR A 43 3.57 2.40 2.62
N THR A 44 3.53 1.37 1.79
CA THR A 44 3.54 1.49 0.34
C THR A 44 2.12 1.47 -0.22
N ILE A 45 1.78 2.49 -1.00
CA ILE A 45 0.52 2.59 -1.74
C ILE A 45 0.80 2.41 -3.22
N LEU A 46 0.08 1.47 -3.85
CA LEU A 46 0.07 1.31 -5.31
C LEU A 46 -1.06 2.16 -5.90
N VAL A 47 -0.73 3.03 -6.84
CA VAL A 47 -1.67 3.85 -7.61
C VAL A 47 -1.72 3.34 -9.04
N ILE A 48 -2.90 2.90 -9.48
CA ILE A 48 -3.16 2.42 -10.84
C ILE A 48 -4.05 3.46 -11.54
N GLU A 49 -3.45 4.27 -12.40
CA GLU A 49 -4.07 5.42 -13.06
C GLU A 49 -3.34 5.67 -14.37
N ASP A 50 -4.02 5.67 -15.51
CA ASP A 50 -3.41 5.86 -16.82
C ASP A 50 -3.10 7.33 -17.13
N GLU A 51 -3.89 8.27 -16.63
CA GLU A 51 -3.68 9.68 -16.88
C GLU A 51 -2.51 10.23 -16.01
N GLU A 52 -1.46 10.68 -16.70
CA GLU A 52 -0.19 11.07 -16.07
C GLU A 52 -0.35 12.18 -15.03
N THR A 53 -1.15 13.21 -15.33
CA THR A 53 -1.34 14.36 -14.42
C THR A 53 -2.03 13.94 -13.14
N GLN A 54 -3.06 13.10 -13.23
CA GLN A 54 -3.78 12.57 -12.07
C GLN A 54 -2.88 11.63 -11.26
N ARG A 55 -2.16 10.74 -11.93
CA ARG A 55 -1.21 9.81 -11.33
C ARG A 55 -0.12 10.54 -10.54
N ASN A 56 0.49 11.56 -11.14
CA ASN A 56 1.53 12.36 -10.50
C ASN A 56 0.99 13.24 -9.36
N SER A 57 -0.24 13.71 -9.47
CA SER A 57 -0.90 14.47 -8.41
C SER A 57 -1.16 13.59 -7.18
N LEU A 58 -1.70 12.38 -7.39
CA LEU A 58 -1.91 11.39 -6.32
C LEU A 58 -0.58 11.03 -5.65
N LYS A 59 0.47 10.79 -6.43
CA LYS A 59 1.80 10.53 -5.89
C LYS A 59 2.25 11.62 -4.92
N ARG A 60 2.23 12.89 -5.35
CA ARG A 60 2.64 14.02 -4.51
C ARG A 60 1.82 14.15 -3.23
N ILE A 61 0.51 13.97 -3.34
CA ILE A 61 -0.42 14.03 -2.21
C ILE A 61 -0.08 12.95 -1.18
N LEU A 62 0.12 11.72 -1.61
CA LEU A 62 0.38 10.58 -0.73
C LEU A 62 1.80 10.63 -0.14
N GLU A 63 2.80 11.00 -0.94
CA GLU A 63 4.18 11.17 -0.46
C GLU A 63 4.28 12.30 0.58
N SER A 64 3.47 13.36 0.48
CA SER A 64 3.42 14.42 1.49
C SER A 64 2.91 13.95 2.85
N ASP A 65 2.17 12.84 2.89
CA ASP A 65 1.70 12.19 4.12
C ASP A 65 2.63 11.06 4.60
N GLY A 66 3.80 10.90 3.97
CA GLY A 66 4.83 9.96 4.38
C GLY A 66 4.69 8.54 3.81
N TYR A 67 3.79 8.32 2.86
CA TYR A 67 3.67 7.04 2.17
C TYR A 67 4.75 6.87 1.11
N GLN A 68 5.18 5.65 0.88
CA GLN A 68 5.89 5.28 -0.34
C GLN A 68 4.86 5.01 -1.43
N VAL A 69 5.06 5.55 -2.65
CA VAL A 69 4.10 5.40 -3.73
C VAL A 69 4.72 4.66 -4.90
N LYS A 70 4.06 3.58 -5.32
CA LYS A 70 4.33 2.88 -6.56
C LYS A 70 3.25 3.24 -7.57
N LEU A 71 3.63 3.40 -8.82
CA LEU A 71 2.74 3.83 -9.90
C LEU A 71 2.64 2.75 -10.97
N ALA A 72 1.47 2.58 -11.54
CA ALA A 72 1.23 1.77 -12.71
C ALA A 72 0.25 2.49 -13.65
N ALA A 73 0.68 2.79 -14.86
CA ALA A 73 -0.14 3.41 -15.91
C ALA A 73 -0.80 2.37 -16.81
N ASP A 74 -0.17 1.20 -16.94
CA ASP A 74 -0.60 0.12 -17.80
C ASP A 74 -0.30 -1.25 -17.21
N SER A 75 -0.65 -2.30 -17.94
CA SER A 75 -0.45 -3.69 -17.50
C SER A 75 1.01 -4.08 -17.35
N ALA A 76 1.91 -3.52 -18.16
CA ALA A 76 3.33 -3.84 -18.09
C ALA A 76 3.97 -3.22 -16.85
N GLU A 77 3.64 -1.95 -16.55
CA GLU A 77 4.08 -1.29 -15.32
C GLU A 77 3.49 -1.96 -14.08
N LEU A 78 2.21 -2.35 -14.12
CA LEU A 78 1.59 -3.09 -13.02
C LEU A 78 2.30 -4.41 -12.75
N THR A 79 2.58 -5.19 -13.80
CA THR A 79 3.33 -6.45 -13.66
C THR A 79 4.71 -6.20 -13.06
N SER A 80 5.43 -5.19 -13.55
CA SER A 80 6.74 -4.82 -13.02
C SER A 80 6.70 -4.48 -11.54
N VAL A 81 5.70 -3.69 -11.10
CA VAL A 81 5.53 -3.33 -9.68
C VAL A 81 5.21 -4.54 -8.82
N LEU A 82 4.38 -5.46 -9.32
CA LEU A 82 4.00 -6.68 -8.58
C LEU A 82 5.14 -7.71 -8.50
N ASP A 83 6.06 -7.70 -9.47
CA ASP A 83 7.26 -8.55 -9.48
C ASP A 83 8.40 -8.01 -8.58
N GLU A 84 8.31 -6.75 -8.16
CA GLU A 84 9.26 -6.17 -7.21
C GLU A 84 9.07 -6.80 -5.82
N ASP A 85 10.17 -7.03 -5.09
CA ASP A 85 10.17 -7.55 -3.72
C ASP A 85 9.76 -6.45 -2.70
N HIS A 86 8.65 -5.77 -2.99
CA HIS A 86 8.09 -4.72 -2.15
C HIS A 86 6.68 -5.09 -1.69
N GLU A 87 6.45 -4.94 -0.41
CA GLU A 87 5.13 -5.17 0.16
C GLU A 87 4.19 -4.00 -0.19
N ILE A 88 3.09 -4.29 -0.87
CA ILE A 88 2.00 -3.34 -1.13
C ILE A 88 1.01 -3.41 0.04
N HIS A 89 0.71 -2.25 0.62
CA HIS A 89 -0.17 -2.15 1.79
C HIS A 89 -1.55 -1.58 1.47
N PHE A 90 -1.68 -0.91 0.33
CA PHE A 90 -2.91 -0.26 -0.10
C PHE A 90 -2.92 -0.09 -1.61
N ILE A 91 -4.10 -0.17 -2.22
CA ILE A 91 -4.27 0.04 -3.67
C ILE A 91 -5.30 1.14 -3.90
N ILE A 92 -4.92 2.12 -4.72
CA ILE A 92 -5.83 3.12 -5.28
C ILE A 92 -5.90 2.87 -6.78
N MET A 93 -7.11 2.73 -7.32
CA MET A 93 -7.31 2.34 -8.71
C MET A 93 -8.38 3.18 -9.38
N ASP A 94 -8.08 3.70 -10.57
CA ASP A 94 -9.12 4.24 -11.45
C ASP A 94 -9.96 3.11 -12.04
N VAL A 95 -11.28 3.33 -12.13
CA VAL A 95 -12.19 2.38 -12.77
C VAL A 95 -12.06 2.42 -14.28
N GLY A 96 -11.84 3.61 -14.85
CA GLY A 96 -11.85 3.88 -16.29
C GLY A 96 -10.51 3.64 -16.99
N LEU A 97 -9.80 2.54 -16.67
CA LEU A 97 -8.54 2.21 -17.34
C LEU A 97 -8.78 1.79 -18.80
N PRO A 98 -7.94 2.24 -19.78
CA PRO A 98 -8.16 1.96 -21.19
C PRO A 98 -7.81 0.53 -21.62
N TRP A 99 -7.02 -0.19 -20.81
CA TRP A 99 -6.49 -1.52 -21.12
C TRP A 99 -7.20 -2.66 -20.37
N ILE A 100 -7.99 -2.36 -19.32
CA ILE A 100 -8.82 -3.32 -18.59
C ILE A 100 -9.92 -2.57 -17.86
N ASN A 101 -11.06 -3.21 -17.64
CA ASN A 101 -12.07 -2.69 -16.71
C ASN A 101 -11.55 -2.75 -15.28
N GLY A 102 -11.62 -1.64 -14.52
CA GLY A 102 -11.11 -1.55 -13.15
C GLY A 102 -11.75 -2.57 -12.19
N PHE A 103 -13.04 -2.90 -12.38
CA PHE A 103 -13.71 -3.92 -11.56
C PHE A 103 -13.17 -5.33 -11.86
N GLU A 104 -12.89 -5.66 -13.11
CA GLU A 104 -12.27 -6.93 -13.49
C GLU A 104 -10.87 -7.06 -12.90
N LEU A 105 -10.07 -5.99 -12.99
CA LEU A 105 -8.73 -5.98 -12.38
C LEU A 105 -8.80 -6.13 -10.85
N ALA A 106 -9.74 -5.44 -10.20
CA ALA A 106 -9.96 -5.57 -8.76
C ALA A 106 -10.35 -6.99 -8.37
N GLN A 107 -11.21 -7.64 -9.15
CA GLN A 107 -11.58 -9.05 -8.94
C GLN A 107 -10.34 -9.95 -9.00
N MET A 108 -9.50 -9.81 -10.03
CA MET A 108 -8.26 -10.57 -10.17
C MET A 108 -7.34 -10.37 -8.96
N ILE A 109 -7.17 -9.12 -8.50
CA ILE A 109 -6.39 -8.78 -7.31
C ILE A 109 -6.97 -9.45 -6.06
N LYS A 110 -8.29 -9.43 -5.88
CA LYS A 110 -8.97 -10.00 -4.71
C LYS A 110 -9.03 -11.53 -4.73
N GLU A 111 -8.89 -12.15 -5.87
CA GLU A 111 -8.76 -13.60 -6.00
C GLU A 111 -7.32 -14.09 -5.77
N HIS A 112 -6.33 -13.20 -5.93
CA HIS A 112 -4.93 -13.56 -5.73
C HIS A 112 -4.60 -13.76 -4.25
N ARG A 113 -3.95 -14.88 -3.92
CA ARG A 113 -3.68 -15.32 -2.54
C ARG A 113 -3.00 -14.24 -1.68
N ASP A 114 -2.01 -13.56 -2.23
CA ASP A 114 -1.16 -12.63 -1.50
C ASP A 114 -1.71 -11.19 -1.52
N LEU A 115 -2.58 -10.85 -2.49
CA LEU A 115 -3.12 -9.50 -2.67
C LEU A 115 -4.54 -9.32 -2.12
N LYS A 116 -5.29 -10.40 -1.91
CA LYS A 116 -6.72 -10.33 -1.53
C LYS A 116 -7.01 -9.57 -0.24
N LYS A 117 -6.06 -9.51 0.68
CA LYS A 117 -6.21 -8.82 1.97
C LYS A 117 -5.87 -7.33 1.88
N ILE A 118 -5.19 -6.89 0.80
CA ILE A 118 -4.80 -5.50 0.64
C ILE A 118 -6.04 -4.66 0.43
N PRO A 119 -6.28 -3.60 1.22
CA PRO A 119 -7.39 -2.68 1.00
C PRO A 119 -7.26 -2.01 -0.37
N LEU A 120 -8.39 -1.92 -1.08
CA LEU A 120 -8.48 -1.34 -2.41
C LEU A 120 -9.58 -0.29 -2.44
N VAL A 121 -9.26 0.89 -2.93
CA VAL A 121 -10.19 2.00 -3.13
C VAL A 121 -10.25 2.35 -4.61
N PHE A 122 -11.47 2.48 -5.13
CA PHE A 122 -11.67 2.99 -6.47
C PHE A 122 -11.74 4.52 -6.49
N LEU A 123 -11.14 5.10 -7.52
CA LEU A 123 -11.39 6.47 -7.95
C LEU A 123 -12.10 6.44 -9.29
N SER A 124 -13.16 7.23 -9.46
CA SER A 124 -13.90 7.24 -10.73
C SER A 124 -14.57 8.58 -11.01
N GLY A 125 -14.60 8.97 -12.28
CA GLY A 125 -15.37 10.13 -12.75
C GLY A 125 -16.89 9.92 -12.66
N GLN A 126 -17.35 8.67 -12.55
CA GLN A 126 -18.76 8.30 -12.42
C GLN A 126 -18.98 7.53 -11.11
N ALA A 127 -20.17 7.61 -10.56
CA ALA A 127 -20.57 6.86 -9.39
C ALA A 127 -22.05 6.54 -9.49
N THR A 128 -22.39 5.56 -10.32
CA THR A 128 -23.75 5.02 -10.42
C THR A 128 -24.00 4.01 -9.32
N ASP A 129 -25.27 3.73 -9.02
CA ASP A 129 -25.63 2.69 -8.06
C ASP A 129 -25.09 1.32 -8.47
N GLU A 130 -25.02 1.06 -9.78
CA GLU A 130 -24.44 -0.16 -10.35
C GLU A 130 -22.92 -0.23 -10.08
N ASP A 131 -22.19 0.88 -10.24
CA ASP A 131 -20.75 0.94 -9.96
C ASP A 131 -20.47 0.71 -8.47
N LEU A 132 -21.27 1.31 -7.59
CA LEU A 132 -21.16 1.11 -6.16
C LEU A 132 -21.47 -0.33 -5.74
N GLN A 133 -22.44 -0.97 -6.40
CA GLN A 133 -22.73 -2.38 -6.18
C GLN A 133 -21.57 -3.28 -6.64
N LYS A 134 -21.04 -3.07 -7.85
CA LYS A 134 -19.86 -3.80 -8.36
C LYS A 134 -18.67 -3.65 -7.43
N ALA A 135 -18.40 -2.45 -6.93
CA ALA A 135 -17.31 -2.21 -5.98
C ALA A 135 -17.46 -3.04 -4.69
N ARG A 136 -18.67 -3.14 -4.15
CA ARG A 136 -18.96 -3.98 -2.99
C ARG A 136 -18.77 -5.47 -3.28
N GLU A 137 -19.26 -5.92 -4.44
CA GLU A 137 -19.18 -7.33 -4.85
C GLU A 137 -17.73 -7.80 -5.02
N VAL A 138 -16.84 -6.97 -5.56
CA VAL A 138 -15.40 -7.27 -5.66
C VAL A 138 -14.65 -7.09 -4.34
N GLY A 139 -15.31 -6.64 -3.27
CA GLY A 139 -14.69 -6.45 -1.96
C GLY A 139 -13.78 -5.23 -1.86
N ALA A 140 -14.08 -4.16 -2.60
CA ALA A 140 -13.39 -2.88 -2.43
C ALA A 140 -13.68 -2.29 -1.04
N SER A 141 -12.68 -1.59 -0.49
CA SER A 141 -12.80 -0.93 0.81
C SER A 141 -13.58 0.37 0.73
N ASP A 142 -13.51 1.05 -0.41
CA ASP A 142 -14.30 2.26 -0.68
C ASP A 142 -14.34 2.59 -2.19
N TYR A 143 -15.20 3.56 -2.52
CA TYR A 143 -15.39 4.10 -3.86
C TYR A 143 -15.51 5.62 -3.79
N ILE A 144 -14.58 6.35 -4.39
CA ILE A 144 -14.48 7.80 -4.31
C ILE A 144 -14.71 8.41 -5.68
N LYS A 145 -15.70 9.30 -5.76
CA LYS A 145 -16.01 10.03 -7.00
C LYS A 145 -15.04 11.18 -7.23
N LYS A 146 -14.52 11.29 -8.45
CA LYS A 146 -13.78 12.45 -8.96
C LYS A 146 -14.73 13.59 -9.39
N PRO A 147 -14.41 14.86 -9.17
CA PRO A 147 -13.30 15.37 -8.37
C PRO A 147 -13.52 15.15 -6.87
N PHE A 148 -12.44 14.84 -6.15
CA PHE A 148 -12.49 14.58 -4.71
C PHE A 148 -11.72 15.64 -3.92
N ASP A 149 -12.10 15.79 -2.67
CA ASP A 149 -11.37 16.60 -1.70
C ASP A 149 -10.14 15.83 -1.20
N ILE A 150 -8.97 16.47 -1.24
CA ILE A 150 -7.68 15.85 -0.89
C ILE A 150 -7.65 15.44 0.59
N ASP A 151 -8.15 16.29 1.48
CA ASP A 151 -8.13 16.02 2.92
C ASP A 151 -9.09 14.88 3.27
N LYS A 152 -10.22 14.79 2.58
CA LYS A 152 -11.14 13.66 2.71
C LYS A 152 -10.51 12.35 2.23
N LEU A 153 -9.81 12.36 1.10
CA LEU A 153 -9.08 11.18 0.61
C LEU A 153 -8.05 10.72 1.63
N LYS A 154 -7.22 11.63 2.13
CA LYS A 154 -6.21 11.35 3.14
C LYS A 154 -6.81 10.78 4.43
N THR A 155 -7.88 11.39 4.91
CA THR A 155 -8.62 10.92 6.09
C THR A 155 -9.15 9.51 5.87
N ARG A 156 -9.76 9.26 4.72
CA ARG A 156 -10.35 7.95 4.42
C ARG A 156 -9.30 6.84 4.32
N ILE A 157 -8.15 7.12 3.73
CA ILE A 157 -7.03 6.16 3.70
C ILE A 157 -6.60 5.78 5.13
N LYS A 158 -6.45 6.76 6.03
CA LYS A 158 -6.08 6.52 7.43
C LYS A 158 -7.13 5.71 8.19
N GLU A 159 -8.41 5.99 7.96
CA GLU A 159 -9.51 5.21 8.53
C GLU A 159 -9.49 3.75 8.09
N ILE A 160 -9.28 3.51 6.78
CA ILE A 160 -9.21 2.14 6.24
C ILE A 160 -8.03 1.37 6.83
N PHE A 161 -6.86 1.99 7.00
CA PHE A 161 -5.74 1.36 7.69
C PHE A 161 -6.09 1.00 9.14
N ALA A 162 -6.72 1.91 9.88
CA ALA A 162 -7.15 1.65 11.25
C ALA A 162 -8.20 0.52 11.35
N GLU A 163 -9.13 0.44 10.39
CA GLU A 163 -10.10 -0.65 10.29
C GLU A 163 -9.44 -2.01 10.05
N GLN A 164 -8.32 -2.05 9.31
CA GLN A 164 -7.55 -3.28 9.05
C GLN A 164 -6.81 -3.76 10.31
N GLU A 165 -6.19 -2.84 11.06
CA GLU A 165 -5.50 -3.17 12.32
C GLU A 165 -6.44 -3.78 13.36
N ASN A 166 -7.70 -3.35 13.40
CA ASN A 166 -8.71 -3.86 14.32
C ASN A 166 -9.32 -5.23 13.92
N LYS A 167 -9.05 -5.71 12.71
CA LYS A 167 -9.56 -7.01 12.20
C LYS A 167 -8.54 -8.16 12.32
N ASN A 168 -7.31 -7.85 12.67
CA ASN A 168 -6.23 -8.81 12.87
C ASN A 168 -5.99 -9.06 14.36
#